data_006f8892bcb07473130f0033b1757fe6
#
_entry.id   006f8892bcb07473130f0033b1757fe6
#
_cell.length_a   1.000
_cell.length_b   1.000
_cell.length_c   1.000
_cell.angle_alpha   90.00
_cell.angle_beta   90.00
_cell.angle_gamma   90.00
#
_symmetry.space_group_name_H-M   'P 1'
#
loop_
_entity.id
_entity.type
_entity.pdbx_description
1 polymer ?
#
loop_
_entity_poly.entity_id
_entity_poly.type
_entity_poly.pdbx_seq_one_letter_code
_entity_poly.pdbx_strand_id
1 'polypeptide(L)'
;MKYLNSTWMKIALACAAGFALVSTTVIAQDTNIPCVRTKFETKLTQDACGKAGQEEAKKAWKAWTAEAKKADASLSCKSCHSKLGPDYPLTADGLQQFKKLGGK
;
A
#
# COMPACT_ATOMS: atom_id res chain seq x y z
N MET A 1 -17.07 -63.89 17.97
CA MET A 1 -17.24 -62.44 18.20
C MET A 1 -15.97 -61.73 18.53
N LYS A 2 -14.83 -62.21 18.14
CA LYS A 2 -13.57 -61.56 18.49
C LYS A 2 -12.75 -61.09 17.28
N TYR A 3 -13.36 -60.92 16.13
CA TYR A 3 -12.64 -60.65 14.88
C TYR A 3 -13.03 -59.35 14.15
N LEU A 4 -13.61 -58.36 14.86
CA LEU A 4 -14.18 -57.19 14.23
C LEU A 4 -13.34 -55.93 14.31
N ASN A 5 -12.09 -56.00 14.78
CA ASN A 5 -11.43 -54.75 15.13
C ASN A 5 -10.14 -54.40 14.42
N SER A 6 -9.72 -55.18 13.43
CA SER A 6 -8.39 -54.88 12.87
C SER A 6 -8.40 -54.17 11.52
N THR A 7 -9.52 -54.19 10.79
CA THR A 7 -9.57 -53.68 9.42
C THR A 7 -10.08 -52.21 9.33
N TRP A 8 -10.86 -51.82 10.31
CA TRP A 8 -11.45 -50.46 10.29
C TRP A 8 -10.48 -49.37 10.76
N MET A 9 -9.56 -49.74 11.63
CA MET A 9 -8.58 -48.75 12.13
C MET A 9 -7.48 -48.41 11.11
N LYS A 10 -7.26 -49.25 10.12
CA LYS A 10 -6.23 -48.99 9.10
C LYS A 10 -6.68 -48.05 7.98
N ILE A 11 -7.99 -47.91 7.79
CA ILE A 11 -8.53 -47.02 6.75
C ILE A 11 -8.60 -45.57 7.22
N ALA A 12 -8.75 -45.35 8.52
CA ALA A 12 -8.79 -43.98 9.07
C ALA A 12 -7.43 -43.28 9.05
N LEU A 13 -6.32 -44.01 9.07
CA LEU A 13 -4.99 -43.41 9.04
C LEU A 13 -4.53 -43.01 7.64
N ALA A 14 -5.09 -43.61 6.60
CA ALA A 14 -4.70 -43.27 5.23
C ALA A 14 -5.30 -41.95 4.73
N CYS A 15 -6.43 -41.52 5.30
CA CYS A 15 -7.04 -40.26 4.91
C CYS A 15 -6.38 -39.03 5.57
N ALA A 16 -5.67 -39.22 6.68
CA ALA A 16 -5.00 -38.12 7.37
C ALA A 16 -3.68 -37.68 6.67
N ALA A 17 -3.09 -38.52 5.85
CA ALA A 17 -1.88 -38.22 5.12
C ALA A 17 -2.09 -37.50 3.78
N GLY A 18 -3.35 -37.34 3.36
CA GLY A 18 -3.69 -36.73 2.07
C GLY A 18 -3.91 -35.24 2.09
N PHE A 19 -4.00 -34.63 3.26
CA PHE A 19 -3.99 -33.18 3.40
C PHE A 19 -2.56 -32.70 3.55
N ALA A 20 -1.78 -32.85 2.49
CA ALA A 20 -0.59 -32.05 2.35
C ALA A 20 -1.03 -30.60 2.37
N LEU A 21 -0.60 -29.88 3.36
CA LEU A 21 -0.71 -28.46 3.48
C LEU A 21 -0.16 -27.82 2.21
N VAL A 22 -1.05 -27.52 1.27
CA VAL A 22 -0.72 -26.55 0.24
C VAL A 22 -0.73 -25.22 0.93
N SER A 23 0.39 -24.89 1.57
CA SER A 23 0.68 -23.54 1.95
C SER A 23 0.83 -22.77 0.66
N THR A 24 -0.27 -22.23 0.16
CA THR A 24 -0.18 -21.15 -0.79
C THR A 24 0.41 -19.98 -0.03
N THR A 25 1.71 -19.88 -0.05
CA THR A 25 2.37 -18.63 0.26
C THR A 25 1.88 -17.66 -0.79
N VAL A 26 0.90 -16.86 -0.41
CA VAL A 26 0.59 -15.65 -1.15
C VAL A 26 1.84 -14.79 -1.00
N ILE A 27 2.74 -14.89 -1.98
CA ILE A 27 3.80 -13.92 -2.14
C ILE A 27 3.05 -12.64 -2.45
N ALA A 28 2.93 -11.75 -1.46
CA ALA A 28 2.56 -10.39 -1.72
C ALA A 28 3.56 -9.89 -2.77
N GLN A 29 3.12 -9.75 -4.00
CA GLN A 29 3.93 -9.13 -5.04
C GLN A 29 4.20 -7.73 -4.51
N ASP A 30 5.45 -7.48 -4.17
CA ASP A 30 5.94 -6.15 -3.88
C ASP A 30 5.89 -5.37 -5.20
N THR A 31 4.73 -4.77 -5.45
CA THR A 31 4.50 -3.89 -6.60
C THR A 31 5.09 -2.53 -6.30
N ASN A 32 6.36 -2.51 -5.90
CA ASN A 32 7.08 -1.29 -5.64
C ASN A 32 7.40 -0.59 -6.97
N ILE A 33 6.43 0.13 -7.51
CA ILE A 33 6.59 0.93 -8.72
C ILE A 33 7.37 2.18 -8.33
N PRO A 34 8.56 2.42 -8.93
CA PRO A 34 9.35 3.62 -8.66
C PRO A 34 8.56 4.89 -8.97
N CYS A 35 8.85 5.97 -8.24
CA CYS A 35 8.33 7.28 -8.58
C CYS A 35 8.85 7.72 -9.95
N VAL A 36 7.97 8.31 -10.76
CA VAL A 36 8.31 8.81 -12.10
C VAL A 36 9.31 9.97 -12.03
N ARG A 37 9.15 10.85 -11.04
CA ARG A 37 10.05 11.98 -10.83
C ARG A 37 11.31 11.57 -10.07
N THR A 38 12.44 12.12 -10.47
CA THR A 38 13.73 11.95 -9.79
C THR A 38 14.16 13.21 -9.02
N LYS A 39 13.53 14.34 -9.33
CA LYS A 39 13.73 15.61 -8.59
C LYS A 39 12.44 15.96 -7.87
N PHE A 40 12.55 16.25 -6.57
CA PHE A 40 11.40 16.47 -5.71
C PHE A 40 11.42 17.89 -5.15
N GLU A 41 10.25 18.54 -5.21
CA GLU A 41 10.05 19.89 -4.64
C GLU A 41 9.80 19.86 -3.14
N THR A 42 9.46 18.67 -2.60
CA THR A 42 9.13 18.51 -1.19
C THR A 42 9.88 17.32 -0.58
N LYS A 43 10.30 17.50 0.66
CA LYS A 43 10.94 16.43 1.44
C LYS A 43 9.99 15.25 1.66
N LEU A 44 8.70 15.54 1.83
CA LEU A 44 7.67 14.50 1.99
C LEU A 44 7.69 13.51 0.83
N THR A 45 7.68 14.00 -0.40
CA THR A 45 7.71 13.13 -1.59
C THR A 45 9.05 12.45 -1.75
N GLN A 46 10.15 13.16 -1.50
CA GLN A 46 11.50 12.58 -1.59
C GLN A 46 11.67 11.39 -0.65
N ASP A 47 11.33 11.57 0.61
CA ASP A 47 11.46 10.53 1.63
C ASP A 47 10.54 9.31 1.33
N ALA A 48 9.29 9.56 0.96
CA ALA A 48 8.34 8.52 0.66
C ALA A 48 8.71 7.72 -0.59
N CYS A 49 9.12 8.39 -1.66
CA CYS A 49 9.56 7.75 -2.91
C CYS A 49 10.85 6.94 -2.69
N GLY A 50 11.78 7.45 -1.87
CA GLY A 50 13.01 6.74 -1.52
C GLY A 50 12.76 5.49 -0.66
N LYS A 51 11.68 5.48 0.12
CA LYS A 51 11.33 4.36 1.00
C LYS A 51 10.68 3.19 0.25
N ALA A 52 9.64 3.44 -0.53
CA ALA A 52 8.88 2.39 -1.20
C ALA A 52 8.13 2.86 -2.47
N GLY A 53 8.66 3.83 -3.19
CA GLY A 53 8.14 4.26 -4.48
C GLY A 53 6.75 4.92 -4.43
N GLN A 54 5.97 4.73 -5.49
CA GLN A 54 4.68 5.42 -5.68
C GLN A 54 3.64 5.11 -4.62
N GLU A 55 3.57 3.88 -4.13
CA GLU A 55 2.58 3.49 -3.13
C GLU A 55 2.82 4.22 -1.80
N GLU A 56 4.07 4.30 -1.37
CA GLU A 56 4.41 5.03 -0.15
C GLU A 56 4.19 6.54 -0.33
N ALA A 57 4.51 7.07 -1.50
CA ALA A 57 4.22 8.47 -1.81
C ALA A 57 2.72 8.78 -1.72
N LYS A 58 1.86 7.93 -2.28
CA LYS A 58 0.40 8.07 -2.17
C LYS A 58 -0.08 8.01 -0.72
N LYS A 59 0.44 7.08 0.08
CA LYS A 59 0.10 6.98 1.51
C LYS A 59 0.51 8.22 2.28
N ALA A 60 1.74 8.69 2.09
CA ALA A 60 2.27 9.87 2.75
C ALA A 60 1.43 11.12 2.42
N TRP A 61 1.07 11.30 1.15
CA TRP A 61 0.25 12.43 0.72
C TRP A 61 -1.19 12.35 1.23
N LYS A 62 -1.78 11.16 1.28
CA LYS A 62 -3.11 10.98 1.88
C LYS A 62 -3.10 11.33 3.37
N ALA A 63 -2.09 10.87 4.11
CA ALA A 63 -1.95 11.17 5.53
C ALA A 63 -1.75 12.67 5.76
N TRP A 64 -0.88 13.31 5.00
CA TRP A 64 -0.64 14.76 5.09
C TRP A 64 -1.93 15.55 4.77
N THR A 65 -2.65 15.17 3.70
CA THR A 65 -3.91 15.83 3.31
C THR A 65 -4.96 15.71 4.42
N ALA A 66 -5.08 14.55 5.06
CA ALA A 66 -6.00 14.36 6.18
C ALA A 66 -5.70 15.30 7.35
N GLU A 67 -4.42 15.49 7.68
CA GLU A 67 -4.02 16.46 8.70
C GLU A 67 -4.26 17.91 8.26
N ALA A 68 -3.89 18.25 7.04
CA ALA A 68 -4.06 19.59 6.50
C ALA A 68 -5.52 20.02 6.38
N LYS A 69 -6.44 19.08 6.18
CA LYS A 69 -7.89 19.34 6.18
C LYS A 69 -8.42 19.86 7.51
N LYS A 70 -7.74 19.66 8.60
CA LYS A 70 -8.12 20.26 9.90
C LYS A 70 -8.00 21.78 9.87
N ALA A 71 -7.10 22.32 9.06
CA ALA A 71 -6.93 23.77 8.87
C ALA A 71 -7.75 24.29 7.67
N ASP A 72 -7.93 23.47 6.63
CA ASP A 72 -8.71 23.80 5.43
C ASP A 72 -9.54 22.59 4.98
N ALA A 73 -10.80 22.56 5.37
CA ALA A 73 -11.71 21.45 5.06
C ALA A 73 -12.00 21.27 3.56
N SER A 74 -11.77 22.29 2.73
CA SER A 74 -11.96 22.24 1.28
C SER A 74 -10.79 21.60 0.54
N LEU A 75 -9.69 21.33 1.24
CA LEU A 75 -8.47 20.80 0.64
C LEU A 75 -8.70 19.41 0.03
N SER A 76 -8.21 19.22 -1.18
CA SER A 76 -8.19 17.93 -1.88
C SER A 76 -6.91 17.79 -2.69
N CYS A 77 -6.66 16.61 -3.25
CA CYS A 77 -5.50 16.41 -4.13
C CYS A 77 -5.50 17.39 -5.33
N LYS A 78 -6.68 17.72 -5.84
CA LYS A 78 -6.87 18.67 -6.95
C LYS A 78 -6.63 20.12 -6.56
N SER A 79 -6.55 20.45 -5.29
CA SER A 79 -6.18 21.79 -4.82
C SER A 79 -4.74 22.15 -5.19
N CYS A 80 -3.85 21.15 -5.26
CA CYS A 80 -2.44 21.33 -5.56
C CYS A 80 -2.00 20.69 -6.88
N HIS A 81 -2.76 19.71 -7.38
CA HIS A 81 -2.45 19.00 -8.63
C HIS A 81 -3.47 19.28 -9.71
N SER A 82 -3.01 19.68 -10.89
CA SER A 82 -3.86 19.90 -12.06
C SER A 82 -4.37 18.57 -12.64
N LYS A 83 -3.64 17.46 -12.41
CA LYS A 83 -3.98 16.12 -12.88
C LYS A 83 -3.55 15.09 -11.83
N LEU A 84 -4.35 14.06 -11.63
CA LEU A 84 -4.04 12.95 -10.72
C LEU A 84 -3.42 11.78 -11.48
N GLY A 85 -2.10 11.80 -11.64
CA GLY A 85 -1.26 10.79 -12.26
C GLY A 85 -0.82 11.12 -13.68
N PRO A 86 0.11 10.31 -14.25
CA PRO A 86 1.08 9.48 -13.53
C PRO A 86 2.17 10.31 -12.85
N ASP A 87 2.41 11.53 -13.30
CA ASP A 87 3.47 12.43 -12.82
C ASP A 87 2.99 13.52 -11.84
N TYR A 88 1.67 13.59 -11.60
CA TYR A 88 1.02 14.53 -10.66
C TYR A 88 1.50 15.98 -10.82
N PRO A 89 1.27 16.62 -11.96
CA PRO A 89 1.72 18.00 -12.17
C PRO A 89 1.05 18.95 -11.17
N LEU A 90 1.84 19.88 -10.62
CA LEU A 90 1.34 20.89 -9.69
C LEU A 90 0.60 21.99 -10.43
N THR A 91 -0.41 22.57 -9.75
CA THR A 91 -0.98 23.85 -10.15
C THR A 91 0.06 24.97 -9.92
N ALA A 92 -0.16 26.16 -10.50
CA ALA A 92 0.78 27.28 -10.39
C ALA A 92 1.08 27.68 -8.93
N ASP A 93 0.11 27.50 -8.03
CA ASP A 93 0.21 27.85 -6.61
C ASP A 93 0.27 26.62 -5.67
N GLY A 94 0.27 25.41 -6.23
CA GLY A 94 0.21 24.17 -5.46
C GLY A 94 1.31 24.03 -4.41
N LEU A 95 2.55 24.36 -4.77
CA LEU A 95 3.67 24.31 -3.84
C LEU A 95 3.56 25.36 -2.73
N GLN A 96 3.06 26.55 -3.06
CA GLN A 96 2.84 27.62 -2.06
C GLN A 96 1.73 27.23 -1.08
N GLN A 97 0.64 26.65 -1.57
CA GLN A 97 -0.44 26.15 -0.71
C GLN A 97 0.07 25.08 0.24
N PHE A 98 0.86 24.12 -0.25
CA PHE A 98 1.48 23.09 0.58
C PHE A 98 2.32 23.70 1.71
N LYS A 99 3.20 24.64 1.39
CA LYS A 99 4.04 25.32 2.38
C LYS A 99 3.23 26.14 3.37
N LYS A 100 2.19 26.83 2.91
CA LYS A 100 1.28 27.62 3.76
C LYS A 100 0.56 26.76 4.79
N LEU A 101 0.25 25.51 4.44
CA LEU A 101 -0.40 24.54 5.32
C LEU A 101 0.60 23.73 6.18
N GLY A 102 1.85 24.14 6.25
CA GLY A 102 2.87 23.56 7.11
C GLY A 102 3.67 22.42 6.46
N GLY A 103 3.57 22.24 5.15
CA GLY A 103 4.37 21.25 4.40
C GLY A 103 5.85 21.62 4.30
N LYS A 104 6.71 20.59 4.29
CA LYS A 104 8.19 20.72 4.19
C LYS A 104 8.77 19.88 3.07
#